data_3f7166a87c1ebac26c8a5dc585f4f4a7
#
_entry.id   3f7166a87c1ebac26c8a5dc585f4f4a7
#
_cell.length_a   1.000
_cell.length_b   1.000
_cell.length_c   1.000
_cell.angle_alpha   90.00
_cell.angle_beta   90.00
_cell.angle_gamma   90.00
#
_symmetry.space_group_name_H-M   'P 1'
#
loop_
_entity.id
_entity.type
_entity.pdbx_description
1 polymer ?
#
loop_
_entity_poly.entity_id
_entity_poly.type
_entity_poly.pdbx_seq_one_letter_code
_entity_poly.pdbx_strand_id
1 'polypeptide(L)'
;LSPILSLIVLDELDKHLESRGLSFCRYADDCNLFVSSRQAGERVLEKTIKFIEGTLKLRVNRSKSGLFRPSKSKFLGYTFVGTSGAPRVAKASFARLMYKLRPILRRGRGRSLLGTIKALTMILRGWRTYYTLDDRKEIFERIDIHIRRHLRKLVWRAWKRPKTRERELRRRGLPSEQAWKSSVNGRGPWWNANAPHMRKAFPFGRR
;
A
#
# COMPACT_ATOMS: atom_id res chain seq x y z
N LEU A 1 -15.78 -11.79 -23.23
CA LEU A 1 -15.54 -13.22 -23.61
C LEU A 1 -14.14 -13.69 -23.18
N SER A 2 -13.08 -12.90 -23.40
CA SER A 2 -11.69 -13.32 -23.09
C SER A 2 -11.46 -13.81 -21.64
N PRO A 3 -11.93 -13.14 -20.56
CA PRO A 3 -11.71 -13.65 -19.21
C PRO A 3 -12.38 -15.00 -18.93
N ILE A 4 -13.56 -15.25 -19.48
CA ILE A 4 -14.29 -16.51 -19.28
C ILE A 4 -13.59 -17.64 -20.04
N LEU A 5 -13.21 -17.41 -21.28
CA LEU A 5 -12.49 -18.40 -22.07
C LEU A 5 -11.14 -18.78 -21.44
N SER A 6 -10.41 -17.81 -20.90
CA SER A 6 -9.16 -18.10 -20.19
C SER A 6 -9.38 -18.93 -18.92
N LEU A 7 -10.50 -18.73 -18.21
CA LEU A 7 -10.82 -19.53 -17.04
C LEU A 7 -11.16 -20.97 -17.42
N ILE A 8 -11.90 -21.20 -18.51
CA ILE A 8 -12.22 -22.54 -19.01
C ILE A 8 -10.94 -23.31 -19.38
N VAL A 9 -10.02 -22.68 -20.10
CA VAL A 9 -8.75 -23.32 -20.48
C VAL A 9 -7.87 -23.59 -19.25
N LEU A 10 -7.85 -22.67 -18.28
CA LEU A 10 -7.04 -22.83 -17.06
C LEU A 10 -7.68 -23.80 -16.05
N ASP A 11 -8.95 -24.17 -16.18
CA ASP A 11 -9.58 -25.24 -15.40
C ASP A 11 -8.89 -26.60 -15.67
N GLU A 12 -8.44 -26.84 -16.90
CA GLU A 12 -7.65 -28.04 -17.24
C GLU A 12 -6.29 -28.04 -16.51
N LEU A 13 -5.69 -26.87 -16.29
CA LEU A 13 -4.48 -26.76 -15.45
C LEU A 13 -4.80 -27.13 -14.01
N ASP A 14 -5.91 -26.62 -13.45
CA ASP A 14 -6.32 -26.90 -12.07
C ASP A 14 -6.53 -28.41 -11.88
N LYS A 15 -7.29 -29.06 -12.76
CA LYS A 15 -7.50 -30.52 -12.76
C LYS A 15 -6.18 -31.29 -12.85
N HIS A 16 -5.25 -30.85 -13.71
CA HIS A 16 -3.94 -31.48 -13.82
C HIS A 16 -3.10 -31.36 -12.53
N LEU A 17 -3.15 -30.21 -11.85
CA LEU A 17 -2.44 -30.00 -10.60
C LEU A 17 -3.06 -30.80 -9.45
N GLU A 18 -4.38 -30.84 -9.36
CA GLU A 18 -5.16 -31.63 -8.39
C GLU A 18 -4.91 -33.14 -8.54
N SER A 19 -4.96 -33.68 -9.77
CA SER A 19 -4.71 -35.09 -10.04
C SER A 19 -3.32 -35.56 -9.61
N ARG A 20 -2.37 -34.60 -9.46
CA ARG A 20 -1.01 -34.85 -8.98
C ARG A 20 -0.83 -34.59 -7.49
N GLY A 21 -1.90 -34.26 -6.77
CA GLY A 21 -1.87 -33.97 -5.33
C GLY A 21 -1.03 -32.72 -4.98
N LEU A 22 -0.91 -31.75 -5.92
CA LEU A 22 -0.13 -30.54 -5.69
C LEU A 22 -0.98 -29.50 -4.98
N SER A 23 -0.43 -28.89 -3.93
CA SER A 23 -1.04 -27.74 -3.27
C SER A 23 -0.78 -26.49 -4.10
N PHE A 24 -1.83 -25.80 -4.51
CA PHE A 24 -1.71 -24.58 -5.30
C PHE A 24 -2.79 -23.55 -4.97
N CYS A 25 -2.58 -22.33 -5.41
CA CYS A 25 -3.56 -21.26 -5.36
C CYS A 25 -3.48 -20.46 -6.67
N ARG A 26 -4.59 -20.38 -7.40
CA ARG A 26 -4.67 -19.65 -8.67
C ARG A 26 -5.67 -18.51 -8.59
N TYR A 27 -5.31 -17.39 -9.17
CA TYR A 27 -6.19 -16.25 -9.40
C TYR A 27 -5.97 -15.74 -10.82
N ALA A 28 -6.93 -15.98 -11.68
CA ALA A 28 -6.82 -15.76 -13.12
C ALA A 28 -5.59 -16.49 -13.70
N ASP A 29 -4.64 -15.74 -14.26
CA ASP A 29 -3.38 -16.24 -14.83
C ASP A 29 -2.24 -16.38 -13.80
N ASP A 30 -2.39 -15.79 -12.62
CA ASP A 30 -1.41 -15.92 -11.54
C ASP A 30 -1.63 -17.24 -10.78
N CYS A 31 -0.67 -18.16 -10.85
CA CYS A 31 -0.71 -19.45 -10.15
C CYS A 31 0.53 -19.64 -9.26
N ASN A 32 0.31 -19.96 -7.98
CA ASN A 32 1.36 -20.33 -7.04
C ASN A 32 1.21 -21.79 -6.64
N LEU A 33 2.29 -22.57 -6.79
CA LEU A 33 2.37 -23.94 -6.34
C LEU A 33 3.28 -24.00 -5.10
N PHE A 34 2.86 -24.80 -4.11
CA PHE A 34 3.59 -24.94 -2.85
C PHE A 34 4.29 -26.29 -2.82
N VAL A 35 5.57 -26.27 -2.48
CA VAL A 35 6.42 -27.47 -2.45
C VAL A 35 7.31 -27.45 -1.21
N SER A 36 7.68 -28.62 -0.70
CA SER A 36 8.48 -28.76 0.52
C SER A 36 9.99 -28.53 0.30
N SER A 37 10.49 -28.73 -0.91
CA SER A 37 11.92 -28.58 -1.20
C SER A 37 12.19 -27.86 -2.53
N ARG A 38 13.38 -27.30 -2.66
CA ARG A 38 13.81 -26.64 -3.89
C ARG A 38 13.86 -27.61 -5.08
N GLN A 39 14.39 -28.80 -4.88
CA GLN A 39 14.48 -29.81 -5.94
C GLN A 39 13.09 -30.27 -6.42
N ALA A 40 12.13 -30.44 -5.48
CA ALA A 40 10.75 -30.71 -5.86
C ALA A 40 10.16 -29.55 -6.65
N GLY A 41 10.44 -28.30 -6.25
CA GLY A 41 9.98 -27.10 -6.93
C GLY A 41 10.50 -26.98 -8.37
N GLU A 42 11.76 -27.27 -8.61
CA GLU A 42 12.37 -27.27 -9.96
C GLU A 42 11.67 -28.29 -10.88
N ARG A 43 11.47 -29.52 -10.38
CA ARG A 43 10.73 -30.57 -11.11
C ARG A 43 9.27 -30.22 -11.38
N VAL A 44 8.58 -29.67 -10.38
CA VAL A 44 7.18 -29.28 -10.53
C VAL A 44 7.05 -28.13 -11.53
N LEU A 45 7.91 -27.13 -11.44
CA LEU A 45 7.93 -25.98 -12.36
C LEU A 45 8.13 -26.43 -13.80
N GLU A 46 9.13 -27.28 -14.07
CA GLU A 46 9.40 -27.80 -15.42
C GLU A 46 8.21 -28.59 -15.98
N LYS A 47 7.66 -29.51 -15.20
CA LYS A 47 6.51 -30.32 -15.63
C LYS A 47 5.25 -29.49 -15.86
N THR A 48 4.99 -28.50 -15.03
CA THR A 48 3.86 -27.59 -15.18
C THR A 48 4.01 -26.73 -16.44
N ILE A 49 5.21 -26.22 -16.70
CA ILE A 49 5.50 -25.47 -17.92
C ILE A 49 5.30 -26.35 -19.17
N LYS A 50 5.80 -27.59 -19.16
CA LYS A 50 5.59 -28.55 -20.26
C LYS A 50 4.11 -28.81 -20.51
N PHE A 51 3.30 -28.94 -19.46
CA PHE A 51 1.88 -29.12 -19.60
C PHE A 51 1.18 -27.89 -20.21
N ILE A 52 1.49 -26.70 -19.70
CA ILE A 52 0.90 -25.45 -20.19
C ILE A 52 1.25 -25.20 -21.65
N GLU A 53 2.52 -25.36 -22.04
CA GLU A 53 2.97 -25.10 -23.42
C GLU A 53 2.67 -26.25 -24.36
N GLY A 54 2.76 -27.48 -23.90
CA GLY A 54 2.54 -28.68 -24.72
C GLY A 54 1.05 -29.04 -24.91
N THR A 55 0.28 -29.04 -23.83
CA THR A 55 -1.14 -29.47 -23.84
C THR A 55 -2.07 -28.30 -24.04
N LEU A 56 -1.96 -27.26 -23.22
CA LEU A 56 -2.87 -26.11 -23.30
C LEU A 56 -2.51 -25.13 -24.42
N LYS A 57 -1.33 -25.28 -25.03
CA LYS A 57 -0.81 -24.40 -26.10
C LYS A 57 -0.75 -22.93 -25.68
N LEU A 58 -0.58 -22.67 -24.37
CA LEU A 58 -0.42 -21.33 -23.82
C LEU A 58 1.07 -21.00 -23.60
N ARG A 59 1.42 -19.72 -23.70
CA ARG A 59 2.80 -19.25 -23.50
C ARG A 59 3.04 -18.90 -22.04
N VAL A 60 4.02 -19.49 -21.40
CA VAL A 60 4.44 -19.15 -20.03
C VAL A 60 5.44 -17.97 -20.03
N ASN A 61 5.17 -16.96 -19.22
CA ASN A 61 6.08 -15.83 -19.05
C ASN A 61 7.27 -16.23 -18.16
N ARG A 62 8.36 -16.71 -18.79
CA ARG A 62 9.56 -17.20 -18.11
C ARG A 62 10.25 -16.14 -17.24
N SER A 63 10.12 -14.85 -17.56
CA SER A 63 10.74 -13.78 -16.77
C SER A 63 10.02 -13.51 -15.45
N LYS A 64 8.74 -13.91 -15.35
CA LYS A 64 7.91 -13.77 -14.13
C LYS A 64 7.70 -15.09 -13.40
N SER A 65 7.95 -16.21 -14.07
CA SER A 65 7.78 -17.55 -13.50
C SER A 65 9.10 -18.07 -12.94
N GLY A 66 9.07 -18.63 -11.74
CA GLY A 66 10.28 -19.14 -11.12
C GLY A 66 10.02 -19.68 -9.72
N LEU A 67 11.08 -20.16 -9.10
CA LEU A 67 11.05 -20.72 -7.75
C LEU A 67 11.48 -19.66 -6.74
N PHE A 68 10.61 -19.35 -5.81
CA PHE A 68 10.81 -18.31 -4.81
C PHE A 68 10.51 -18.80 -3.39
N ARG A 69 11.21 -18.27 -2.41
CA ARG A 69 10.78 -18.41 -1.01
C ARG A 69 9.48 -17.62 -0.79
N PRO A 70 8.56 -18.06 0.08
CA PRO A 70 7.29 -17.36 0.34
C PRO A 70 7.46 -15.87 0.66
N SER A 71 8.51 -15.51 1.41
CA SER A 71 8.82 -14.12 1.76
C SER A 71 9.26 -13.24 0.58
N LYS A 72 9.71 -13.85 -0.53
CA LYS A 72 10.10 -13.16 -1.78
C LYS A 72 9.02 -13.26 -2.85
N SER A 73 8.11 -14.23 -2.73
CA SER A 73 6.95 -14.35 -3.61
C SER A 73 5.94 -13.23 -3.32
N LYS A 74 5.25 -12.82 -4.37
CA LYS A 74 4.16 -11.85 -4.27
C LYS A 74 2.94 -12.44 -4.94
N PHE A 75 1.83 -12.50 -4.20
CA PHE A 75 0.55 -12.95 -4.71
C PHE A 75 -0.56 -11.98 -4.27
N LEU A 76 -1.38 -11.49 -5.19
CA LEU A 76 -2.45 -10.53 -4.94
C LEU A 76 -2.02 -9.29 -4.13
N GLY A 77 -0.78 -8.87 -4.30
CA GLY A 77 -0.23 -7.72 -3.57
C GLY A 77 0.28 -8.01 -2.16
N TYR A 78 0.20 -9.25 -1.70
CA TYR A 78 0.78 -9.73 -0.45
C TYR A 78 2.10 -10.46 -0.68
N THR A 79 2.89 -10.55 0.37
CA THR A 79 3.98 -11.51 0.59
C THR A 79 3.65 -12.34 1.83
N PHE A 80 4.36 -13.43 2.07
CA PHE A 80 4.06 -14.32 3.19
C PHE A 80 5.28 -14.46 4.10
N VAL A 81 5.05 -14.54 5.42
CA VAL A 81 6.13 -14.83 6.36
C VAL A 81 6.54 -16.30 6.22
N GLY A 82 7.84 -16.55 6.05
CA GLY A 82 8.35 -17.87 5.68
C GLY A 82 8.01 -19.01 6.63
N THR A 83 7.88 -18.74 7.92
CA THR A 83 7.60 -19.76 8.94
C THR A 83 6.12 -19.88 9.29
N SER A 84 5.40 -18.77 9.37
CA SER A 84 3.99 -18.73 9.79
C SER A 84 2.99 -18.69 8.63
N GLY A 85 3.44 -18.44 7.41
CA GLY A 85 2.55 -18.22 6.28
C GLY A 85 1.69 -16.94 6.38
N ALA A 86 1.88 -16.11 7.40
CA ALA A 86 1.07 -14.93 7.64
C ALA A 86 1.17 -13.92 6.47
N PRO A 87 0.04 -13.45 5.94
CA PRO A 87 0.04 -12.49 4.83
C PRO A 87 0.55 -11.13 5.28
N ARG A 88 1.37 -10.49 4.45
CA ARG A 88 1.96 -9.17 4.68
C ARG A 88 1.83 -8.32 3.42
N VAL A 89 1.52 -7.06 3.56
CA VAL A 89 1.49 -6.13 2.42
C VAL A 89 2.85 -6.10 1.74
N ALA A 90 2.90 -6.40 0.46
CA ALA A 90 4.14 -6.38 -0.31
C ALA A 90 4.70 -4.94 -0.40
N LYS A 91 6.03 -4.81 -0.32
CA LYS A 91 6.72 -3.51 -0.43
C LYS A 91 6.30 -2.73 -1.68
N ALA A 92 6.14 -3.43 -2.81
CA ALA A 92 5.68 -2.82 -4.06
C ALA A 92 4.24 -2.31 -3.99
N SER A 93 3.36 -2.96 -3.22
CA SER A 93 1.98 -2.53 -3.02
C SER A 93 1.90 -1.27 -2.16
N PHE A 94 2.72 -1.19 -1.11
CA PHE A 94 2.89 0.02 -0.32
C PHE A 94 3.46 1.17 -1.16
N ALA A 95 4.49 0.92 -1.96
CA ALA A 95 5.08 1.94 -2.84
C ALA A 95 4.06 2.48 -3.86
N ARG A 96 3.21 1.61 -4.44
CA ARG A 96 2.11 2.02 -5.33
C ARG A 96 1.08 2.90 -4.62
N LEU A 97 0.74 2.60 -3.37
CA LEU A 97 -0.11 3.49 -2.59
C LEU A 97 0.53 4.87 -2.43
N MET A 98 1.79 4.93 -1.98
CA MET A 98 2.51 6.20 -1.81
C MET A 98 2.59 6.98 -3.12
N TYR A 99 2.80 6.30 -4.24
CA TYR A 99 2.78 6.92 -5.56
C TYR A 99 1.40 7.52 -5.90
N LYS A 100 0.31 6.79 -5.66
CA LYS A 100 -1.08 7.28 -5.85
C LYS A 100 -1.41 8.47 -4.97
N LEU A 101 -0.94 8.50 -3.73
CA LEU A 101 -1.20 9.61 -2.80
C LEU A 101 -0.40 10.87 -3.14
N ARG A 102 0.76 10.72 -3.78
CA ARG A 102 1.69 11.82 -4.08
C ARG A 102 1.06 13.00 -4.85
N PRO A 103 0.32 12.82 -5.95
CA PRO A 103 -0.30 13.95 -6.66
C PRO A 103 -1.34 14.68 -5.82
N ILE A 104 -2.14 13.97 -5.00
CA ILE A 104 -3.12 14.59 -4.11
C ILE A 104 -2.42 15.44 -3.04
N LEU A 105 -1.36 14.91 -2.44
CA LEU A 105 -0.58 15.57 -1.40
C LEU A 105 0.32 16.70 -1.95
N ARG A 106 0.74 16.64 -3.21
CA ARG A 106 1.51 17.71 -3.86
C ARG A 106 0.63 18.82 -4.41
N ARG A 107 -0.47 18.47 -5.07
CA ARG A 107 -1.40 19.40 -5.73
C ARG A 107 -2.40 20.06 -4.79
N GLY A 108 -2.21 19.97 -3.48
CA GLY A 108 -3.02 20.69 -2.48
C GLY A 108 -2.99 22.23 -2.62
N ARG A 109 -2.28 22.76 -3.61
CA ARG A 109 -2.35 24.17 -4.02
C ARG A 109 -3.66 24.39 -4.77
N GLY A 110 -4.57 25.19 -4.22
CA GLY A 110 -5.86 25.50 -4.84
C GLY A 110 -7.02 24.57 -4.47
N ARG A 111 -6.79 23.44 -3.77
CA ARG A 111 -7.87 22.63 -3.19
C ARG A 111 -8.11 23.01 -1.74
N SER A 112 -9.37 22.95 -1.31
CA SER A 112 -9.69 23.04 0.11
C SER A 112 -9.11 21.83 0.87
N LEU A 113 -8.78 22.02 2.15
CA LEU A 113 -8.32 20.93 3.01
C LEU A 113 -9.33 19.78 3.04
N LEU A 114 -10.62 20.11 3.11
CA LEU A 114 -11.71 19.13 3.11
C LEU A 114 -11.75 18.32 1.81
N GLY A 115 -11.60 18.97 0.65
CA GLY A 115 -11.53 18.30 -0.64
C GLY A 115 -10.33 17.35 -0.75
N THR A 116 -9.18 17.75 -0.16
CA THR A 116 -8.00 16.90 -0.08
C THR A 116 -8.26 15.67 0.81
N ILE A 117 -8.87 15.87 1.97
CA ILE A 117 -9.23 14.78 2.90
C ILE A 117 -10.21 13.81 2.23
N LYS A 118 -11.26 14.30 1.57
CA LYS A 118 -12.23 13.44 0.85
C LYS A 118 -11.54 12.57 -0.20
N ALA A 119 -10.67 13.15 -1.02
CA ALA A 119 -9.94 12.40 -2.05
C ALA A 119 -9.00 11.33 -1.46
N LEU A 120 -8.32 11.64 -0.35
CA LEU A 120 -7.48 10.67 0.37
C LEU A 120 -8.31 9.55 0.96
N THR A 121 -9.47 9.89 1.58
CA THR A 121 -10.33 8.91 2.26
C THR A 121 -10.83 7.82 1.31
N MET A 122 -11.20 8.17 0.08
CA MET A 122 -11.65 7.18 -0.91
C MET A 122 -10.56 6.15 -1.21
N ILE A 123 -9.33 6.62 -1.47
CA ILE A 123 -8.21 5.72 -1.79
C ILE A 123 -7.83 4.87 -0.57
N LEU A 124 -7.76 5.49 0.61
CA LEU A 124 -7.33 4.82 1.83
C LEU A 124 -8.34 3.78 2.33
N ARG A 125 -9.64 4.06 2.22
CA ARG A 125 -10.68 3.08 2.57
C ARG A 125 -10.55 1.84 1.70
N GLY A 126 -10.55 1.98 0.37
CA GLY A 126 -10.41 0.83 -0.53
C GLY A 126 -9.10 0.06 -0.29
N TRP A 127 -7.98 0.78 -0.06
CA TRP A 127 -6.71 0.13 0.22
C TRP A 127 -6.72 -0.62 1.56
N ARG A 128 -7.26 -0.04 2.61
CA ARG A 128 -7.38 -0.69 3.93
C ARG A 128 -8.28 -1.92 3.86
N THR A 129 -9.43 -1.81 3.20
CA THR A 129 -10.35 -2.95 3.02
C THR A 129 -9.69 -4.09 2.28
N TYR A 130 -8.92 -3.79 1.23
CA TYR A 130 -8.22 -4.83 0.47
C TYR A 130 -7.08 -5.50 1.28
N TYR A 131 -6.35 -4.75 2.09
CA TYR A 131 -5.20 -5.22 2.86
C TYR A 131 -5.52 -5.53 4.33
N THR A 132 -6.75 -5.97 4.64
CA THR A 132 -7.18 -6.34 6.01
C THR A 132 -6.47 -7.58 6.56
N LEU A 133 -5.96 -8.46 5.71
CA LEU A 133 -5.25 -9.67 6.13
C LEU A 133 -3.86 -9.40 6.72
N ASP A 134 -3.28 -8.22 6.52
CA ASP A 134 -2.06 -7.81 7.23
C ASP A 134 -2.46 -7.26 8.61
N ASP A 135 -2.22 -8.04 9.66
CA ASP A 135 -2.56 -7.73 11.05
C ASP A 135 -1.64 -6.69 11.71
N ARG A 136 -0.55 -6.30 11.04
CA ARG A 136 0.41 -5.34 11.56
C ARG A 136 -0.14 -3.93 11.54
N LYS A 137 -0.25 -3.34 12.72
CA LYS A 137 -0.65 -1.93 12.88
C LYS A 137 0.38 -0.94 12.32
N GLU A 138 1.67 -1.30 12.35
CA GLU A 138 2.78 -0.41 11.99
C GLU A 138 2.70 0.11 10.55
N ILE A 139 2.22 -0.70 9.59
CA ILE A 139 2.11 -0.25 8.20
C ILE A 139 1.04 0.84 8.05
N PHE A 140 -0.09 0.68 8.75
CA PHE A 140 -1.17 1.66 8.75
C PHE A 140 -0.77 2.92 9.51
N GLU A 141 -0.06 2.79 10.63
CA GLU A 141 0.49 3.92 11.39
C GLU A 141 1.48 4.73 10.56
N ARG A 142 2.35 4.08 9.80
CA ARG A 142 3.29 4.77 8.88
C ARG A 142 2.56 5.58 7.82
N ILE A 143 1.47 5.05 7.26
CA ILE A 143 0.61 5.77 6.31
C ILE A 143 -0.01 6.99 6.99
N ASP A 144 -0.56 6.81 8.17
CA ASP A 144 -1.19 7.86 8.96
C ASP A 144 -0.22 8.99 9.31
N ILE A 145 0.96 8.66 9.81
CA ILE A 145 2.02 9.63 10.13
C ILE A 145 2.38 10.45 8.88
N HIS A 146 2.55 9.78 7.75
CA HIS A 146 2.88 10.42 6.48
C HIS A 146 1.78 11.41 6.05
N ILE A 147 0.52 10.98 6.05
CA ILE A 147 -0.62 11.79 5.65
C ILE A 147 -0.83 12.99 6.60
N ARG A 148 -0.81 12.76 7.91
CA ARG A 148 -0.97 13.81 8.92
C ARG A 148 0.10 14.89 8.77
N ARG A 149 1.35 14.51 8.52
CA ARG A 149 2.42 15.47 8.25
C ARG A 149 2.15 16.29 6.99
N HIS A 150 1.71 15.66 5.92
CA HIS A 150 1.34 16.37 4.69
C HIS A 150 0.14 17.31 4.87
N LEU A 151 -0.91 16.89 5.56
CA LEU A 151 -2.07 17.74 5.84
C LEU A 151 -1.68 18.96 6.68
N ARG A 152 -0.87 18.79 7.73
CA ARG A 152 -0.33 19.91 8.51
C ARG A 152 0.51 20.87 7.66
N LYS A 153 1.33 20.33 6.75
CA LYS A 153 2.08 21.15 5.79
C LYS A 153 1.15 22.00 4.91
N LEU A 154 0.06 21.41 4.41
CA LEU A 154 -0.92 22.15 3.58
C LEU A 154 -1.58 23.26 4.36
N VAL A 155 -2.01 23.00 5.59
CA VAL A 155 -2.57 24.01 6.50
C VAL A 155 -1.59 25.14 6.76
N TRP A 156 -0.35 24.80 7.14
CA TRP A 156 0.68 25.82 7.37
C TRP A 156 0.92 26.70 6.15
N ARG A 157 0.93 26.15 4.98
CA ARG A 157 1.09 26.89 3.72
C ARG A 157 -0.10 27.79 3.40
N ALA A 158 -1.32 27.35 3.76
CA ALA A 158 -2.52 28.17 3.60
C ALA A 158 -2.48 29.42 4.51
N TRP A 159 -1.86 29.32 5.68
CA TRP A 159 -1.66 30.44 6.59
C TRP A 159 -0.44 31.28 6.17
N LYS A 160 -0.59 32.08 5.15
CA LYS A 160 0.51 32.81 4.52
C LYS A 160 1.21 33.82 5.46
N ARG A 161 0.43 34.54 6.31
CA ARG A 161 0.89 35.64 7.14
C ARG A 161 1.13 35.18 8.61
N PRO A 162 2.15 35.71 9.31
CA PRO A 162 2.40 35.43 10.72
C PRO A 162 1.18 35.68 11.62
N LYS A 163 0.51 36.83 11.48
CA LYS A 163 -0.73 37.14 12.24
C LYS A 163 -1.81 36.09 12.04
N THR A 164 -1.97 35.54 10.83
CA THR A 164 -2.94 34.45 10.58
C THR A 164 -2.50 33.16 11.27
N ARG A 165 -1.22 32.83 11.24
CA ARG A 165 -0.67 31.63 11.91
C ARG A 165 -0.86 31.72 13.41
N GLU A 166 -0.54 32.86 14.03
CA GLU A 166 -0.73 33.10 15.45
C GLU A 166 -2.19 32.95 15.85
N ARG A 167 -3.11 33.68 15.18
CA ARG A 167 -4.56 33.60 15.45
C ARG A 167 -5.07 32.17 15.35
N GLU A 168 -4.72 31.44 14.31
CA GLU A 168 -5.18 30.09 14.09
C GLU A 168 -4.60 29.07 15.09
N LEU A 169 -3.36 29.27 15.53
CA LEU A 169 -2.73 28.47 16.58
C LEU A 169 -3.41 28.71 17.93
N ARG A 170 -3.66 29.99 18.29
CA ARG A 170 -4.40 30.36 19.53
C ARG A 170 -5.79 29.77 19.54
N ARG A 171 -6.52 29.90 18.43
CA ARG A 171 -7.87 29.30 18.28
C ARG A 171 -7.89 27.79 18.52
N ARG A 172 -6.75 27.11 18.32
CA ARG A 172 -6.60 25.66 18.54
C ARG A 172 -5.92 25.32 19.88
N GLY A 173 -5.92 26.25 20.81
CA GLY A 173 -5.50 25.99 22.18
C GLY A 173 -4.01 26.12 22.45
N LEU A 174 -3.26 26.86 21.62
CA LEU A 174 -1.88 27.21 21.98
C LEU A 174 -1.86 28.50 22.82
N PRO A 175 -1.01 28.58 23.88
CA PRO A 175 -0.77 29.80 24.61
C PRO A 175 -0.27 30.94 23.70
N SER A 176 -0.65 32.18 23.99
CA SER A 176 -0.35 33.35 23.14
C SER A 176 1.13 33.51 22.82
N GLU A 177 1.99 33.41 23.82
CA GLU A 177 3.43 33.51 23.65
C GLU A 177 3.98 32.40 22.73
N GLN A 178 3.57 31.16 22.93
CA GLN A 178 3.97 30.03 22.11
C GLN A 178 3.45 30.13 20.67
N ALA A 179 2.22 30.61 20.49
CA ALA A 179 1.63 30.84 19.18
C ALA A 179 2.38 31.92 18.40
N TRP A 180 2.72 33.03 19.05
CA TRP A 180 3.54 34.09 18.49
C TRP A 180 4.93 33.59 18.07
N LYS A 181 5.72 33.00 18.99
CA LYS A 181 7.04 32.43 18.69
C LYS A 181 6.98 31.43 17.53
N SER A 182 5.94 30.60 17.48
CA SER A 182 5.73 29.62 16.41
C SER A 182 5.40 30.27 15.06
N SER A 183 4.66 31.37 15.07
CA SER A 183 4.19 32.05 13.84
C SER A 183 5.30 32.74 13.06
N VAL A 184 6.35 33.22 13.77
CA VAL A 184 7.48 34.01 13.22
C VAL A 184 8.79 33.21 13.13
N ASN A 185 8.79 31.91 13.33
CA ASN A 185 9.98 31.08 13.47
C ASN A 185 10.88 30.96 12.21
N GLY A 186 10.50 31.57 11.09
CA GLY A 186 11.27 31.55 9.85
C GLY A 186 11.41 30.17 9.16
N ARG A 187 10.95 29.10 9.80
CA ARG A 187 11.11 27.73 9.29
C ARG A 187 10.10 27.41 8.19
N GLY A 188 10.51 26.56 7.25
CA GLY A 188 9.67 26.14 6.13
C GLY A 188 8.45 25.31 6.54
N PRO A 189 7.44 25.18 5.65
CA PRO A 189 6.19 24.46 5.95
C PRO A 189 6.38 22.98 6.31
N TRP A 190 7.42 22.35 5.79
CA TRP A 190 7.70 20.94 6.06
C TRP A 190 8.26 20.72 7.48
N TRP A 191 9.09 21.63 7.95
CA TRP A 191 9.57 21.61 9.33
C TRP A 191 8.41 21.85 10.30
N ASN A 192 7.62 22.90 10.07
CA ASN A 192 6.47 23.26 10.91
C ASN A 192 5.44 22.13 10.98
N ALA A 193 5.20 21.39 9.88
CA ALA A 193 4.28 20.26 9.85
C ALA A 193 4.61 19.15 10.86
N ASN A 194 5.87 19.06 11.28
CA ASN A 194 6.32 18.09 12.28
C ASN A 194 6.57 18.70 13.67
N ALA A 195 6.52 20.02 13.79
CA ALA A 195 6.79 20.73 15.03
C ALA A 195 5.67 20.53 16.09
N PRO A 196 6.01 20.62 17.39
CA PRO A 196 5.05 20.41 18.49
C PRO A 196 3.80 21.27 18.39
N HIS A 197 3.92 22.54 18.03
CA HIS A 197 2.79 23.45 17.89
C HIS A 197 1.78 22.98 16.85
N MET A 198 2.22 22.46 15.69
CA MET A 198 1.31 21.92 14.68
C MET A 198 0.78 20.55 15.04
N ARG A 199 1.51 19.75 15.80
CA ARG A 199 1.00 18.47 16.33
C ARG A 199 -0.10 18.70 17.36
N LYS A 200 0.06 19.72 18.23
CA LYS A 200 -0.95 20.12 19.23
C LYS A 200 -2.18 20.72 18.55
N ALA A 201 -1.98 21.65 17.60
CA ALA A 201 -3.08 22.30 16.88
C ALA A 201 -3.87 21.33 15.97
N PHE A 202 -3.24 20.28 15.48
CA PHE A 202 -3.85 19.28 14.58
C PHE A 202 -3.43 17.86 14.98
N PRO A 203 -4.04 17.29 16.02
CA PRO A 203 -3.73 15.93 16.48
C PRO A 203 -4.12 14.84 15.46
N PHE A 204 -5.09 15.12 14.55
CA PHE A 204 -5.61 14.20 13.56
C PHE A 204 -5.74 12.76 14.08
N GLY A 205 -6.75 12.51 14.91
CA GLY A 205 -7.19 11.15 15.22
C GLY A 205 -6.38 10.40 16.29
N ARG A 206 -5.69 11.07 17.23
CA ARG A 206 -5.43 10.51 18.55
C ARG A 206 -6.68 10.77 19.40
N ARG A 207 -7.52 9.79 19.50
CA ARG A 207 -8.40 9.56 20.65
C ARG A 207 -7.86 8.37 21.41
#